data_5d745515e3bbed98b1d1eada6ddef546
#
_entry.id   5d745515e3bbed98b1d1eada6ddef546
#
_cell.length_a   1.000
_cell.length_b   1.000
_cell.length_c   1.000
_cell.angle_alpha   90.00
_cell.angle_beta   90.00
_cell.angle_gamma   90.00
#
_symmetry.space_group_name_H-M   'P 1'
#
loop_
_entity.id
_entity.type
_entity.pdbx_description
1 polymer ?
#
loop_
_entity_poly.entity_id
_entity_poly.type
_entity_poly.pdbx_seq_one_letter_code
_entity_poly.pdbx_strand_id
1 'polypeptide(L)'
;NTICERESQEWSFGMKSDIQIAQEAQMLHIREIAAQLGIEEDDLELYGKYKAKLSDELIERVKDNPDGKLILVTAINPTPAGEGKTTISVGLGEAFGKLGKKAVIALREPSLGPCFGIKGGAAGGGYAQVVPMEDINLHFTGDFHAIGAANNLLAAMIDNHIFQGNALNIDPRKITWKRCVDMNDRQLRNVVDGLGGRTNGMPREDGYDITVASEIMAVLCLASDIKDLKERLSKIIIGYTYGKVSEQKPVTAGDLHAEGAMTALLKDALKPNLV
;
A
#
# COMPACT_ATOMS: atom_id res chain seq x y z
N ASN A 1 -0.79 38.42 17.70
CA ASN A 1 -1.49 37.15 17.40
C ASN A 1 -2.87 37.32 16.78
N THR A 2 -3.54 38.48 16.97
CA THR A 2 -4.94 38.69 16.53
C THR A 2 -5.08 39.18 15.09
N ILE A 3 -4.04 39.73 14.48
CA ILE A 3 -4.05 40.25 13.10
C ILE A 3 -3.79 39.13 12.10
N CYS A 4 -2.89 38.21 12.42
CA CYS A 4 -2.56 37.07 11.54
C CYS A 4 -3.71 36.03 11.45
N GLU A 5 -4.50 35.87 12.50
CA GLU A 5 -5.68 35.00 12.49
C GLU A 5 -6.87 35.60 11.72
N ARG A 6 -7.00 36.92 11.64
CA ARG A 6 -8.05 37.58 10.85
C ARG A 6 -7.73 37.54 9.34
N GLU A 7 -6.49 37.76 8.95
CA GLU A 7 -6.11 37.67 7.55
C GLU A 7 -6.22 36.25 7.00
N SER A 8 -5.96 35.20 7.80
CA SER A 8 -6.16 33.80 7.37
C SER A 8 -7.65 33.42 7.21
N GLN A 9 -8.57 34.09 7.94
CA GLN A 9 -10.02 33.87 7.78
C GLN A 9 -10.63 34.63 6.59
N GLU A 10 -10.10 35.79 6.22
CA GLU A 10 -10.61 36.56 5.07
C GLU A 10 -10.21 35.94 3.70
N TRP A 11 -9.10 35.21 3.62
CA TRP A 11 -8.68 34.51 2.40
C TRP A 11 -9.41 33.17 2.16
N SER A 12 -10.14 32.65 3.15
CA SER A 12 -10.90 31.40 3.04
C SER A 12 -12.32 31.57 2.49
N PHE A 13 -12.82 32.81 2.38
CA PHE A 13 -14.14 33.11 1.83
C PHE A 13 -14.14 33.07 0.29
N GLY A 14 -14.22 31.87 -0.29
CA GLY A 14 -14.41 31.69 -1.74
C GLY A 14 -13.69 30.53 -2.39
N MET A 15 -12.70 29.91 -1.74
CA MET A 15 -12.06 28.70 -2.30
C MET A 15 -12.77 27.44 -1.81
N LYS A 16 -13.17 26.60 -2.76
CA LYS A 16 -13.74 25.28 -2.46
C LYS A 16 -12.69 24.38 -1.81
N SER A 17 -13.11 23.54 -0.86
CA SER A 17 -12.26 22.49 -0.32
C SER A 17 -11.99 21.40 -1.36
N ASP A 18 -10.91 20.61 -1.18
CA ASP A 18 -10.54 19.52 -2.08
C ASP A 18 -11.70 18.55 -2.32
N ILE A 19 -12.45 18.21 -1.26
CA ILE A 19 -13.62 17.32 -1.37
C ILE A 19 -14.76 17.94 -2.17
N GLN A 20 -15.02 19.24 -2.02
CA GLN A 20 -16.05 19.93 -2.80
C GLN A 20 -15.67 19.94 -4.29
N ILE A 21 -14.41 20.19 -4.61
CA ILE A 21 -13.91 20.15 -6.00
C ILE A 21 -14.06 18.74 -6.56
N ALA A 22 -13.68 17.71 -5.81
CA ALA A 22 -13.77 16.31 -6.23
C ALA A 22 -15.23 15.88 -6.47
N GLN A 23 -16.16 16.27 -5.59
CA GLN A 23 -17.58 15.92 -5.70
C GLN A 23 -18.32 16.64 -6.83
N GLU A 24 -17.85 17.81 -7.22
CA GLU A 24 -18.39 18.55 -8.37
C GLU A 24 -17.79 18.10 -9.71
N ALA A 25 -16.72 17.31 -9.70
CA ALA A 25 -16.06 16.86 -10.92
C ALA A 25 -16.97 15.94 -11.75
N GLN A 26 -16.98 16.15 -13.06
CA GLN A 26 -17.64 15.24 -14.00
C GLN A 26 -16.68 14.10 -14.32
N MET A 27 -16.92 12.94 -13.71
CA MET A 27 -16.10 11.76 -13.95
C MET A 27 -16.49 11.04 -15.23
N LEU A 28 -15.52 10.67 -16.03
CA LEU A 28 -15.70 9.78 -17.17
C LEU A 28 -15.78 8.32 -16.68
N HIS A 29 -16.44 7.46 -17.45
CA HIS A 29 -16.43 6.03 -17.17
C HIS A 29 -15.02 5.48 -17.38
N ILE A 30 -14.57 4.53 -16.53
CA ILE A 30 -13.22 3.99 -16.62
C ILE A 30 -12.88 3.37 -17.97
N ARG A 31 -13.87 2.85 -18.71
CA ARG A 31 -13.73 2.36 -20.08
C ARG A 31 -13.31 3.47 -21.05
N GLU A 32 -13.81 4.69 -20.85
CA GLU A 32 -13.46 5.85 -21.67
C GLU A 32 -12.02 6.29 -21.40
N ILE A 33 -11.60 6.23 -20.13
CA ILE A 33 -10.20 6.50 -19.73
C ILE A 33 -9.27 5.45 -20.33
N ALA A 34 -9.62 4.16 -20.24
CA ALA A 34 -8.84 3.06 -20.80
C ALA A 34 -8.71 3.21 -22.34
N ALA A 35 -9.79 3.54 -23.03
CA ALA A 35 -9.78 3.75 -24.49
C ALA A 35 -8.84 4.89 -24.92
N GLN A 36 -8.70 5.96 -24.13
CA GLN A 36 -7.72 7.03 -24.40
C GLN A 36 -6.26 6.54 -24.37
N LEU A 37 -5.99 5.48 -23.60
CA LEU A 37 -4.69 4.84 -23.53
C LEU A 37 -4.51 3.72 -24.56
N GLY A 38 -5.57 3.37 -25.30
CA GLY A 38 -5.56 2.24 -26.23
C GLY A 38 -5.68 0.87 -25.51
N ILE A 39 -6.25 0.86 -24.31
CA ILE A 39 -6.53 -0.34 -23.53
C ILE A 39 -7.94 -0.80 -23.89
N GLU A 40 -8.09 -2.09 -24.21
CA GLU A 40 -9.36 -2.70 -24.57
C GLU A 40 -10.20 -3.06 -23.32
N GLU A 41 -11.51 -3.22 -23.49
CA GLU A 41 -12.41 -3.54 -22.37
C GLU A 41 -12.07 -4.88 -21.72
N ASP A 42 -11.66 -5.86 -22.52
CA ASP A 42 -11.27 -7.19 -22.05
C ASP A 42 -9.99 -7.19 -21.19
N ASP A 43 -9.21 -6.11 -21.24
CA ASP A 43 -8.03 -5.90 -20.38
C ASP A 43 -8.37 -5.32 -19.00
N LEU A 44 -9.65 -5.04 -18.73
CA LEU A 44 -10.09 -4.36 -17.51
C LEU A 44 -10.85 -5.31 -16.58
N GLU A 45 -10.41 -5.40 -15.34
CA GLU A 45 -11.21 -5.94 -14.25
C GLU A 45 -11.89 -4.78 -13.53
N LEU A 46 -13.20 -4.60 -13.77
CA LEU A 46 -13.94 -3.43 -13.31
C LEU A 46 -14.22 -3.47 -11.80
N TYR A 47 -13.88 -2.39 -11.10
CA TYR A 47 -14.25 -2.11 -9.72
C TYR A 47 -15.27 -0.97 -9.66
N GLY A 48 -16.46 -1.21 -10.19
CA GLY A 48 -17.50 -0.21 -10.40
C GLY A 48 -17.30 0.60 -11.69
N LYS A 49 -17.77 1.87 -11.70
CA LYS A 49 -17.79 2.68 -12.91
C LYS A 49 -16.48 3.43 -13.19
N TYR A 50 -15.70 3.72 -12.15
CA TYR A 50 -14.63 4.72 -12.19
C TYR A 50 -13.26 4.17 -11.84
N LYS A 51 -13.15 2.86 -11.59
CA LYS A 51 -11.89 2.18 -11.25
C LYS A 51 -11.84 0.82 -11.93
N ALA A 52 -10.64 0.38 -12.26
CA ALA A 52 -10.38 -0.98 -12.74
C ALA A 52 -8.98 -1.44 -12.34
N LYS A 53 -8.75 -2.75 -12.37
CA LYS A 53 -7.41 -3.31 -12.44
C LYS A 53 -7.08 -3.67 -13.89
N LEU A 54 -5.81 -3.58 -14.24
CA LEU A 54 -5.30 -3.99 -15.53
C LEU A 54 -4.96 -5.48 -15.51
N SER A 55 -5.30 -6.19 -16.58
CA SER A 55 -5.04 -7.62 -16.69
C SER A 55 -3.56 -7.95 -16.83
N ASP A 56 -3.16 -9.16 -16.43
CA ASP A 56 -1.80 -9.65 -16.62
C ASP A 56 -1.47 -9.80 -18.12
N GLU A 57 -2.47 -10.13 -18.95
CA GLU A 57 -2.35 -10.27 -20.40
C GLU A 57 -1.97 -8.94 -21.06
N LEU A 58 -2.55 -7.82 -20.58
CA LEU A 58 -2.16 -6.49 -21.04
C LEU A 58 -0.68 -6.22 -20.71
N ILE A 59 -0.28 -6.45 -19.47
CA ILE A 59 1.10 -6.21 -19.01
C ILE A 59 2.09 -7.02 -19.86
N GLU A 60 1.79 -8.30 -20.09
CA GLU A 60 2.63 -9.17 -20.91
C GLU A 60 2.70 -8.68 -22.37
N ARG A 61 1.58 -8.21 -22.92
CA ARG A 61 1.51 -7.72 -24.31
C ARG A 61 2.30 -6.42 -24.53
N VAL A 62 2.41 -5.57 -23.51
CA VAL A 62 3.08 -4.26 -23.67
C VAL A 62 4.53 -4.24 -23.17
N LYS A 63 5.01 -5.29 -22.52
CA LYS A 63 6.33 -5.32 -21.87
C LYS A 63 7.51 -5.06 -22.84
N ASP A 64 7.36 -5.43 -24.10
CA ASP A 64 8.38 -5.26 -25.13
C ASP A 64 8.21 -3.98 -25.94
N ASN A 65 7.23 -3.13 -25.59
CA ASN A 65 7.07 -1.84 -26.25
C ASN A 65 8.23 -0.90 -25.90
N PRO A 66 8.59 0.02 -26.81
CA PRO A 66 9.60 1.03 -26.50
C PRO A 66 9.21 1.88 -25.29
N ASP A 67 10.16 2.09 -24.39
CA ASP A 67 9.95 2.91 -23.21
C ASP A 67 9.60 4.36 -23.55
N GLY A 68 8.63 4.90 -22.84
CA GLY A 68 8.33 6.33 -22.85
C GLY A 68 9.37 7.15 -22.05
N LYS A 69 9.18 8.46 -22.03
CA LYS A 69 10.02 9.34 -21.20
C LYS A 69 9.54 9.30 -19.76
N LEU A 70 10.41 8.88 -18.85
CA LEU A 70 10.14 8.85 -17.42
C LEU A 70 10.49 10.20 -16.78
N ILE A 71 9.53 10.78 -16.05
CA ILE A 71 9.72 11.99 -15.24
C ILE A 71 9.50 11.62 -13.79
N LEU A 72 10.56 11.66 -12.97
CA LEU A 72 10.49 11.42 -11.54
C LEU A 72 10.20 12.71 -10.78
N VAL A 73 9.08 12.73 -10.03
CA VAL A 73 8.76 13.80 -9.08
C VAL A 73 9.11 13.33 -7.68
N THR A 74 10.07 13.99 -7.06
CA THR A 74 10.59 13.62 -5.73
C THR A 74 10.82 14.85 -4.87
N ALA A 75 11.20 14.64 -3.60
CA ALA A 75 11.59 15.69 -2.68
C ALA A 75 12.89 15.30 -1.97
N ILE A 76 13.72 16.30 -1.65
CA ILE A 76 15.03 16.11 -0.99
C ILE A 76 14.84 15.62 0.45
N ASN A 77 13.92 16.23 1.20
CA ASN A 77 13.65 15.93 2.61
C ASN A 77 12.16 15.68 2.85
N PRO A 78 11.79 14.73 3.71
CA PRO A 78 10.41 14.58 4.16
C PRO A 78 10.06 15.70 5.14
N THR A 79 8.80 16.16 5.09
CA THR A 79 8.23 17.11 6.04
C THR A 79 6.96 16.56 6.69
N PRO A 80 6.58 16.99 7.92
CA PRO A 80 5.35 16.51 8.56
C PRO A 80 4.08 16.77 7.75
N ALA A 81 4.00 17.92 7.07
CA ALA A 81 2.85 18.31 6.26
C ALA A 81 2.83 17.70 4.84
N GLY A 82 3.92 17.05 4.43
CA GLY A 82 4.11 16.59 3.05
C GLY A 82 4.75 17.67 2.16
N GLU A 83 5.23 17.26 0.99
CA GLU A 83 6.03 18.10 0.09
C GLU A 83 5.30 18.42 -1.23
N GLY A 84 4.04 18.00 -1.37
CA GLY A 84 3.24 18.25 -2.56
C GLY A 84 3.61 17.41 -3.79
N LYS A 85 4.36 16.30 -3.64
CA LYS A 85 4.78 15.45 -4.76
C LYS A 85 3.60 14.99 -5.62
N THR A 86 2.54 14.51 -5.01
CA THR A 86 1.34 14.04 -5.71
C THR A 86 0.65 15.17 -6.45
N THR A 87 0.42 16.30 -5.80
CA THR A 87 -0.21 17.49 -6.41
C THR A 87 0.59 17.98 -7.63
N ILE A 88 1.92 18.04 -7.50
CA ILE A 88 2.79 18.40 -8.63
C ILE A 88 2.72 17.36 -9.75
N SER A 89 2.72 16.06 -9.43
CA SER A 89 2.62 15.00 -10.44
C SER A 89 1.30 15.08 -11.22
N VAL A 90 0.19 15.29 -10.52
CA VAL A 90 -1.14 15.45 -11.15
C VAL A 90 -1.19 16.71 -12.00
N GLY A 91 -0.82 17.87 -11.46
CA GLY A 91 -0.81 19.12 -12.21
C GLY A 91 0.10 19.09 -13.45
N LEU A 92 1.24 18.38 -13.36
CA LEU A 92 2.12 18.17 -14.51
C LEU A 92 1.46 17.30 -15.58
N GLY A 93 0.79 16.21 -15.18
CA GLY A 93 0.04 15.34 -16.09
C GLY A 93 -1.09 16.08 -16.80
N GLU A 94 -1.86 16.89 -16.06
CA GLU A 94 -2.89 17.76 -16.64
C GLU A 94 -2.32 18.77 -17.64
N ALA A 95 -1.17 19.35 -17.30
CA ALA A 95 -0.48 20.28 -18.20
C ALA A 95 -0.06 19.60 -19.52
N PHE A 96 0.43 18.36 -19.46
CA PHE A 96 0.73 17.57 -20.66
C PHE A 96 -0.54 17.32 -21.49
N GLY A 97 -1.65 16.97 -20.85
CA GLY A 97 -2.95 16.80 -21.51
C GLY A 97 -3.39 18.06 -22.25
N LYS A 98 -3.29 19.25 -21.61
CA LYS A 98 -3.59 20.55 -22.22
C LYS A 98 -2.69 20.89 -23.41
N LEU A 99 -1.45 20.39 -23.40
CA LEU A 99 -0.49 20.54 -24.51
C LEU A 99 -0.66 19.48 -25.61
N GLY A 100 -1.68 18.62 -25.51
CA GLY A 100 -1.94 17.52 -26.45
C GLY A 100 -0.88 16.42 -26.42
N LYS A 101 -0.16 16.28 -25.30
CA LYS A 101 0.84 15.22 -25.11
C LYS A 101 0.20 14.03 -24.41
N LYS A 102 0.55 12.82 -24.86
CA LYS A 102 0.17 11.59 -24.17
C LYS A 102 1.04 11.44 -22.92
N ALA A 103 0.41 11.42 -21.76
CA ALA A 103 1.07 11.22 -20.48
C ALA A 103 0.21 10.31 -19.60
N VAL A 104 0.86 9.47 -18.80
CA VAL A 104 0.25 8.64 -17.76
C VAL A 104 0.88 9.03 -16.44
N ILE A 105 0.07 9.24 -15.43
CA ILE A 105 0.53 9.57 -14.08
C ILE A 105 0.57 8.27 -13.28
N ALA A 106 1.75 7.88 -12.78
CA ALA A 106 1.90 6.73 -11.90
C ALA A 106 2.01 7.21 -10.46
N LEU A 107 1.01 6.91 -9.65
CA LEU A 107 0.92 7.30 -8.24
C LEU A 107 0.96 6.07 -7.34
N ARG A 108 1.32 6.29 -6.07
CA ARG A 108 1.16 5.28 -5.02
C ARG A 108 -0.25 5.39 -4.45
N GLU A 109 -0.83 4.22 -4.16
CA GLU A 109 -2.06 4.15 -3.37
C GLU A 109 -1.80 4.71 -1.96
N PRO A 110 -2.71 5.54 -1.42
CA PRO A 110 -2.57 6.09 -0.07
C PRO A 110 -2.93 5.06 1.00
N SER A 111 -2.20 5.09 2.13
CA SER A 111 -2.54 4.38 3.36
C SER A 111 -3.62 5.14 4.13
N LEU A 112 -4.52 4.42 4.81
CA LEU A 112 -5.60 5.02 5.61
C LEU A 112 -5.09 5.92 6.74
N GLY A 113 -4.02 5.50 7.43
CA GLY A 113 -3.46 6.27 8.53
C GLY A 113 -3.09 7.70 8.15
N PRO A 114 -2.30 7.94 7.10
CA PRO A 114 -2.02 9.28 6.59
C PRO A 114 -3.26 10.04 6.10
N CYS A 115 -4.26 9.38 5.51
CA CYS A 115 -5.50 10.02 5.06
C CYS A 115 -6.27 10.68 6.20
N PHE A 116 -6.30 10.04 7.37
CA PHE A 116 -6.91 10.58 8.58
C PHE A 116 -5.94 11.38 9.47
N GLY A 117 -4.71 11.60 9.01
CA GLY A 117 -3.67 12.36 9.70
C GLY A 117 -3.46 13.76 9.11
N ILE A 118 -2.38 14.40 9.56
CA ILE A 118 -1.99 15.76 9.12
C ILE A 118 -1.71 15.84 7.61
N LYS A 119 -1.22 14.74 6.99
CA LYS A 119 -0.92 14.72 5.56
C LYS A 119 -2.16 14.67 4.67
N GLY A 120 -3.31 14.20 5.20
CA GLY A 120 -4.51 13.99 4.41
C GLY A 120 -4.36 12.91 3.34
N GLY A 121 -5.23 12.94 2.33
CA GLY A 121 -5.24 11.99 1.23
C GLY A 121 -4.10 12.17 0.22
N ALA A 122 -3.96 11.23 -0.70
CA ALA A 122 -2.90 11.23 -1.73
C ALA A 122 -3.45 11.29 -3.17
N ALA A 123 -4.67 11.80 -3.36
CA ALA A 123 -5.26 12.00 -4.68
C ALA A 123 -4.86 13.33 -5.36
N GLY A 124 -3.99 14.12 -4.74
CA GLY A 124 -3.65 15.48 -5.16
C GLY A 124 -4.32 16.54 -4.28
N GLY A 125 -4.48 17.76 -4.75
CA GLY A 125 -5.11 18.86 -4.02
C GLY A 125 -5.57 20.00 -4.94
N GLY A 126 -6.57 20.75 -4.50
CA GLY A 126 -7.21 21.78 -5.31
C GLY A 126 -7.80 21.19 -6.58
N TYR A 127 -7.56 21.82 -7.72
CA TYR A 127 -7.96 21.31 -9.03
C TYR A 127 -6.99 20.26 -9.61
N ALA A 128 -5.79 20.11 -9.03
CA ALA A 128 -4.85 19.08 -9.41
C ALA A 128 -5.12 17.79 -8.61
N GLN A 129 -6.26 17.14 -8.89
CA GLN A 129 -6.72 15.94 -8.22
C GLN A 129 -7.05 14.81 -9.20
N VAL A 130 -6.86 13.57 -8.73
CA VAL A 130 -7.42 12.37 -9.35
C VAL A 130 -8.74 12.03 -8.66
N VAL A 131 -9.75 11.68 -9.44
CA VAL A 131 -11.08 11.30 -8.95
C VAL A 131 -11.40 9.85 -9.37
N PRO A 132 -12.14 9.08 -8.56
CA PRO A 132 -12.87 9.44 -7.33
C PRO A 132 -11.96 9.54 -6.10
N MET A 133 -11.85 10.72 -5.50
CA MET A 133 -10.91 11.01 -4.42
C MET A 133 -11.20 10.16 -3.16
N GLU A 134 -12.47 10.06 -2.76
CA GLU A 134 -12.85 9.29 -1.58
C GLU A 134 -12.49 7.81 -1.72
N ASP A 135 -12.77 7.20 -2.87
CA ASP A 135 -12.45 5.80 -3.13
C ASP A 135 -10.94 5.55 -3.08
N ILE A 136 -10.15 6.44 -3.72
CA ILE A 136 -8.69 6.34 -3.74
C ILE A 136 -8.12 6.43 -2.31
N ASN A 137 -8.64 7.33 -1.50
CA ASN A 137 -8.14 7.58 -0.15
C ASN A 137 -8.59 6.56 0.89
N LEU A 138 -9.59 5.74 0.60
CA LEU A 138 -10.12 4.75 1.53
C LEU A 138 -9.66 3.32 1.15
N HIS A 139 -10.58 2.48 0.73
CA HIS A 139 -10.28 1.06 0.50
C HIS A 139 -9.90 0.74 -0.94
N PHE A 140 -10.04 1.68 -1.82
CA PHE A 140 -9.76 1.66 -3.26
C PHE A 140 -10.17 0.36 -3.97
N THR A 141 -9.21 -0.55 -4.24
CA THR A 141 -9.45 -1.88 -4.81
C THR A 141 -9.09 -3.02 -3.85
N GLY A 142 -8.70 -2.70 -2.62
CA GLY A 142 -8.43 -3.68 -1.56
C GLY A 142 -6.98 -4.13 -1.44
N ASP A 143 -6.04 -3.50 -2.12
CA ASP A 143 -4.63 -3.93 -2.13
C ASP A 143 -3.99 -3.84 -0.73
N PHE A 144 -4.25 -2.77 0.02
CA PHE A 144 -3.78 -2.66 1.41
C PHE A 144 -4.40 -3.71 2.34
N HIS A 145 -5.65 -4.11 2.11
CA HIS A 145 -6.27 -5.21 2.84
C HIS A 145 -5.58 -6.54 2.55
N ALA A 146 -5.24 -6.80 1.28
CA ALA A 146 -4.49 -7.99 0.88
C ALA A 146 -3.11 -8.04 1.54
N ILE A 147 -2.39 -6.91 1.55
CA ILE A 147 -1.08 -6.77 2.21
C ILE A 147 -1.21 -7.03 3.72
N GLY A 148 -2.18 -6.39 4.37
CA GLY A 148 -2.44 -6.59 5.80
C GLY A 148 -2.82 -8.03 6.13
N ALA A 149 -3.65 -8.66 5.31
CA ALA A 149 -4.05 -10.05 5.48
C ALA A 149 -2.85 -11.00 5.34
N ALA A 150 -2.00 -10.82 4.32
CA ALA A 150 -0.80 -11.65 4.12
C ALA A 150 0.20 -11.50 5.27
N ASN A 151 0.43 -10.26 5.74
CA ASN A 151 1.31 -9.98 6.86
C ASN A 151 0.83 -10.65 8.16
N ASN A 152 -0.46 -10.52 8.46
CA ASN A 152 -1.04 -11.04 9.69
C ASN A 152 -1.25 -12.56 9.63
N LEU A 153 -1.46 -13.13 8.44
CA LEU A 153 -1.44 -14.57 8.24
C LEU A 153 -0.08 -15.15 8.65
N LEU A 154 1.03 -14.56 8.19
CA LEU A 154 2.37 -15.02 8.57
C LEU A 154 2.58 -14.92 10.08
N ALA A 155 2.18 -13.82 10.73
CA ALA A 155 2.24 -13.67 12.18
C ALA A 155 1.44 -14.77 12.92
N ALA A 156 0.22 -15.04 12.46
CA ALA A 156 -0.62 -16.08 13.03
C ALA A 156 -0.02 -17.49 12.84
N MET A 157 0.61 -17.75 11.68
CA MET A 157 1.28 -19.03 11.42
C MET A 157 2.49 -19.23 12.33
N ILE A 158 3.28 -18.18 12.58
CA ILE A 158 4.41 -18.24 13.53
C ILE A 158 3.91 -18.64 14.93
N ASP A 159 2.91 -17.93 15.45
CA ASP A 159 2.38 -18.18 16.79
C ASP A 159 1.73 -19.57 16.89
N ASN A 160 0.99 -19.98 15.88
CA ASN A 160 0.42 -21.33 15.83
C ASN A 160 1.50 -22.41 15.76
N HIS A 161 2.57 -22.21 14.99
CA HIS A 161 3.70 -23.15 14.92
C HIS A 161 4.35 -23.36 16.28
N ILE A 162 4.60 -22.26 17.00
CA ILE A 162 5.17 -22.32 18.37
C ILE A 162 4.22 -23.05 19.31
N PHE A 163 2.93 -22.75 19.26
CA PHE A 163 1.92 -23.37 20.09
C PHE A 163 1.74 -24.87 19.82
N GLN A 164 1.87 -25.32 18.58
CA GLN A 164 1.71 -26.71 18.14
C GLN A 164 3.00 -27.56 18.28
N GLY A 165 3.96 -27.12 19.05
CA GLY A 165 5.15 -27.92 19.37
C GLY A 165 6.47 -27.40 18.80
N ASN A 166 6.47 -26.31 18.05
CA ASN A 166 7.66 -25.55 17.64
C ASN A 166 8.76 -26.43 17.00
N ALA A 167 8.40 -27.22 16.00
CA ALA A 167 9.32 -28.14 15.32
C ALA A 167 10.55 -27.42 14.70
N LEU A 168 10.43 -26.15 14.32
CA LEU A 168 11.52 -25.31 13.82
C LEU A 168 12.39 -24.72 14.94
N ASN A 169 12.08 -25.00 16.20
CA ASN A 169 12.83 -24.53 17.37
C ASN A 169 12.99 -22.99 17.43
N ILE A 170 11.94 -22.25 17.07
CA ILE A 170 11.92 -20.78 17.09
C ILE A 170 12.02 -20.29 18.54
N ASP A 171 12.91 -19.33 18.82
CA ASP A 171 12.95 -18.61 20.11
C ASP A 171 11.90 -17.48 20.09
N PRO A 172 10.80 -17.57 20.89
CA PRO A 172 9.75 -16.55 20.89
C PRO A 172 10.23 -15.14 21.25
N ARG A 173 11.41 -15.03 21.90
CA ARG A 173 12.03 -13.75 22.27
C ARG A 173 12.82 -13.13 21.11
N LYS A 174 12.95 -13.86 19.99
CA LYS A 174 13.75 -13.49 18.82
C LYS A 174 12.94 -13.51 17.53
N ILE A 175 11.64 -13.42 17.64
CA ILE A 175 10.75 -13.18 16.51
C ILE A 175 10.97 -11.75 16.05
N THR A 176 11.27 -11.57 14.77
CA THR A 176 11.48 -10.28 14.13
C THR A 176 10.23 -9.78 13.41
N TRP A 177 9.29 -10.70 13.17
CA TRP A 177 8.05 -10.42 12.46
C TRP A 177 7.00 -9.80 13.38
N LYS A 178 6.41 -8.69 12.96
CA LYS A 178 5.31 -8.02 13.65
C LYS A 178 4.02 -8.12 12.86
N ARG A 179 2.91 -7.91 13.53
CA ARG A 179 1.62 -7.68 12.91
C ARG A 179 1.56 -6.32 12.23
N CYS A 180 0.53 -6.06 11.46
CA CYS A 180 0.29 -4.72 10.92
C CYS A 180 -1.19 -4.35 10.98
N VAL A 181 -1.41 -3.03 10.97
CA VAL A 181 -2.73 -2.41 10.82
C VAL A 181 -2.57 -1.14 9.99
N ASP A 182 -3.50 -0.89 9.07
CA ASP A 182 -3.41 0.30 8.20
C ASP A 182 -3.96 1.55 8.91
N MET A 183 -3.40 1.85 10.07
CA MET A 183 -3.74 3.00 10.90
C MET A 183 -2.52 3.48 11.69
N ASN A 184 -2.41 4.78 11.93
CA ASN A 184 -1.41 5.33 12.84
C ASN A 184 -1.85 5.11 14.29
N ASP A 185 -1.59 3.93 14.85
CA ASP A 185 -1.93 3.59 16.22
C ASP A 185 -0.68 3.44 17.08
N ARG A 186 -0.42 4.46 17.88
CA ARG A 186 0.73 4.48 18.81
C ARG A 186 0.56 3.47 19.94
N GLN A 187 -0.67 3.17 20.34
CA GLN A 187 -0.97 2.27 21.46
C GLN A 187 -0.59 0.81 21.13
N LEU A 188 -0.61 0.44 19.86
CA LEU A 188 -0.33 -0.92 19.41
C LEU A 188 1.14 -1.16 19.01
N ARG A 189 2.04 -0.19 19.16
CA ARG A 189 3.44 -0.34 18.72
C ARG A 189 4.22 -1.39 19.49
N ASN A 190 3.89 -1.57 20.78
CA ASN A 190 4.45 -2.61 21.61
C ASN A 190 3.33 -3.18 22.47
N VAL A 191 3.07 -4.46 22.34
CA VAL A 191 2.01 -5.19 23.04
C VAL A 191 2.54 -6.51 23.57
N VAL A 192 1.83 -7.10 24.51
CA VAL A 192 2.00 -8.51 24.85
C VAL A 192 0.79 -9.25 24.31
N ASP A 193 1.01 -10.19 23.42
CA ASP A 193 -0.02 -11.06 22.87
C ASP A 193 -0.03 -12.46 23.50
N GLY A 194 -0.93 -13.35 23.06
CA GLY A 194 -1.03 -14.73 23.54
C GLY A 194 -1.53 -14.89 24.96
N LEU A 195 -2.06 -13.83 25.61
CA LEU A 195 -2.66 -13.90 26.94
C LEU A 195 -3.98 -14.69 26.91
N GLY A 196 -4.43 -15.19 28.06
CA GLY A 196 -5.69 -15.94 28.20
C GLY A 196 -5.49 -17.41 28.64
N GLY A 197 -4.30 -17.75 29.08
CA GLY A 197 -3.98 -19.07 29.65
C GLY A 197 -3.59 -20.11 28.61
N ARG A 198 -3.41 -21.34 29.09
CA ARG A 198 -2.77 -22.45 28.37
C ARG A 198 -3.41 -22.79 27.00
N THR A 199 -4.69 -22.55 26.84
CA THR A 199 -5.43 -22.89 25.62
C THR A 199 -5.41 -21.80 24.57
N ASN A 200 -4.84 -20.62 24.86
CA ASN A 200 -4.94 -19.45 23.99
C ASN A 200 -3.67 -19.16 23.18
N GLY A 201 -2.51 -19.50 23.70
CA GLY A 201 -1.25 -19.27 23.01
C GLY A 201 -0.07 -19.18 23.96
N MET A 202 1.07 -18.73 23.45
CA MET A 202 2.27 -18.45 24.24
C MET A 202 2.44 -16.93 24.35
N PRO A 203 2.38 -16.33 25.55
CA PRO A 203 2.61 -14.90 25.72
C PRO A 203 3.99 -14.49 25.24
N ARG A 204 4.04 -13.47 24.40
CA ARG A 204 5.27 -12.85 23.90
C ARG A 204 5.09 -11.37 23.62
N GLU A 205 6.20 -10.67 23.48
CA GLU A 205 6.20 -9.31 22.96
C GLU A 205 5.90 -9.31 21.46
N ASP A 206 5.02 -8.42 21.03
CA ASP A 206 4.68 -8.17 19.63
C ASP A 206 4.41 -6.67 19.43
N GLY A 207 3.96 -6.28 18.28
CA GLY A 207 3.54 -4.93 17.92
C GLY A 207 2.85 -4.90 16.57
N TYR A 208 2.29 -3.73 16.26
CA TYR A 208 1.64 -3.47 14.99
C TYR A 208 2.36 -2.34 14.27
N ASP A 209 2.97 -2.66 13.13
CA ASP A 209 3.47 -1.65 12.21
C ASP A 209 2.33 -1.14 11.32
N ILE A 210 2.44 0.05 10.76
CA ILE A 210 1.48 0.49 9.75
C ILE A 210 1.68 -0.34 8.47
N THR A 211 0.59 -0.78 7.85
CA THR A 211 0.63 -1.71 6.69
C THR A 211 1.56 -1.21 5.58
N VAL A 212 1.59 0.09 5.30
CA VAL A 212 2.46 0.69 4.28
C VAL A 212 3.95 0.54 4.57
N ALA A 213 4.35 0.35 5.83
CA ALA A 213 5.73 0.13 6.25
C ALA A 213 6.08 -1.35 6.44
N SER A 214 5.15 -2.26 6.18
CA SER A 214 5.41 -3.71 6.28
C SER A 214 6.40 -4.19 5.22
N GLU A 215 7.13 -5.26 5.54
CA GLU A 215 8.02 -5.91 4.57
C GLU A 215 7.24 -6.49 3.38
N ILE A 216 5.99 -6.93 3.59
CA ILE A 216 5.11 -7.39 2.51
C ILE A 216 4.90 -6.30 1.47
N MET A 217 4.66 -5.05 1.90
CA MET A 217 4.54 -3.91 0.98
C MET A 217 5.82 -3.71 0.15
N ALA A 218 6.99 -3.79 0.80
CA ALA A 218 8.27 -3.64 0.12
C ALA A 218 8.50 -4.77 -0.90
N VAL A 219 8.21 -6.01 -0.51
CA VAL A 219 8.33 -7.19 -1.38
C VAL A 219 7.39 -7.08 -2.59
N LEU A 220 6.12 -6.71 -2.36
CA LEU A 220 5.12 -6.52 -3.43
C LEU A 220 5.58 -5.46 -4.45
N CYS A 221 6.10 -4.33 -3.97
CA CYS A 221 6.58 -3.24 -4.85
C CYS A 221 7.82 -3.61 -5.69
N LEU A 222 8.58 -4.63 -5.28
CA LEU A 222 9.80 -5.07 -5.95
C LEU A 222 9.62 -6.34 -6.80
N ALA A 223 8.50 -7.03 -6.63
CA ALA A 223 8.21 -8.25 -7.37
C ALA A 223 7.92 -7.94 -8.84
N SER A 224 8.51 -8.70 -9.74
CA SER A 224 8.31 -8.57 -11.18
C SER A 224 7.10 -9.35 -11.69
N ASP A 225 6.78 -10.45 -11.02
CA ASP A 225 5.66 -11.34 -11.34
C ASP A 225 5.27 -12.19 -10.12
N ILE A 226 4.24 -13.00 -10.26
CA ILE A 226 3.73 -13.85 -9.17
C ILE A 226 4.73 -14.92 -8.70
N LYS A 227 5.64 -15.37 -9.56
CA LYS A 227 6.67 -16.37 -9.20
C LYS A 227 7.76 -15.71 -8.39
N ASP A 228 8.24 -14.55 -8.84
CA ASP A 228 9.22 -13.73 -8.11
C ASP A 228 8.64 -13.28 -6.76
N LEU A 229 7.36 -12.87 -6.72
CA LEU A 229 6.66 -12.57 -5.46
C LEU A 229 6.74 -13.74 -4.49
N LYS A 230 6.34 -14.94 -4.92
CA LYS A 230 6.36 -16.15 -4.07
C LYS A 230 7.77 -16.47 -3.58
N GLU A 231 8.77 -16.36 -4.45
CA GLU A 231 10.17 -16.60 -4.10
C GLU A 231 10.68 -15.58 -3.07
N ARG A 232 10.37 -14.31 -3.22
CA ARG A 232 10.74 -13.26 -2.25
C ARG A 232 10.06 -13.47 -0.91
N LEU A 233 8.76 -13.78 -0.90
CA LEU A 233 8.00 -14.06 0.32
C LEU A 233 8.60 -15.25 1.09
N SER A 234 9.06 -16.30 0.40
CA SER A 234 9.68 -17.45 1.07
C SER A 234 10.96 -17.12 1.81
N LYS A 235 11.68 -16.06 1.39
CA LYS A 235 12.96 -15.64 1.97
C LYS A 235 12.83 -14.70 3.18
N ILE A 236 11.64 -14.24 3.51
CA ILE A 236 11.39 -13.36 4.65
C ILE A 236 11.85 -14.05 5.94
N ILE A 237 12.75 -13.40 6.68
CA ILE A 237 13.20 -13.88 7.99
C ILE A 237 12.17 -13.50 9.05
N ILE A 238 11.63 -14.50 9.75
CA ILE A 238 10.59 -14.32 10.76
C ILE A 238 11.13 -14.34 12.19
N GLY A 239 12.33 -14.82 12.38
CA GLY A 239 12.98 -14.94 13.68
C GLY A 239 14.19 -15.86 13.63
N TYR A 240 14.63 -16.27 14.81
CA TYR A 240 15.81 -17.13 14.97
C TYR A 240 15.55 -18.29 15.91
N THR A 241 16.30 -19.38 15.73
CA THR A 241 16.22 -20.55 16.60
C THR A 241 16.79 -20.28 18.01
N TYR A 242 16.38 -21.12 18.99
CA TYR A 242 17.09 -21.17 20.28
C TYR A 242 18.58 -21.51 20.08
N GLY A 243 19.40 -21.12 21.05
CA GLY A 243 20.84 -21.41 21.07
C GLY A 243 21.69 -20.20 21.43
N LYS A 244 23.01 -20.39 21.49
CA LYS A 244 23.96 -19.29 21.62
C LYS A 244 23.96 -18.47 20.32
N VAL A 245 24.31 -17.20 20.41
CA VAL A 245 24.31 -16.27 19.25
C VAL A 245 25.05 -16.85 18.04
N SER A 246 26.16 -17.54 18.27
CA SER A 246 26.96 -18.19 17.20
C SER A 246 26.32 -19.45 16.57
N GLU A 247 25.28 -20.00 17.21
CA GLU A 247 24.64 -21.27 16.82
C GLU A 247 23.23 -21.03 16.25
N GLN A 248 22.71 -19.81 16.39
CA GLN A 248 21.37 -19.46 15.95
C GLN A 248 21.28 -19.42 14.43
N LYS A 249 20.18 -19.95 13.92
CA LYS A 249 19.87 -19.95 12.50
C LYS A 249 18.64 -19.06 12.25
N PRO A 250 18.62 -18.28 11.18
CA PRO A 250 17.40 -17.61 10.77
C PRO A 250 16.35 -18.65 10.38
N VAL A 251 15.11 -18.35 10.71
CA VAL A 251 13.92 -19.10 10.28
C VAL A 251 13.16 -18.20 9.32
N THR A 252 12.69 -18.76 8.22
CA THR A 252 12.05 -18.01 7.14
C THR A 252 10.56 -18.36 7.00
N ALA A 253 9.82 -17.52 6.28
CA ALA A 253 8.44 -17.82 5.92
C ALA A 253 8.33 -19.10 5.06
N GLY A 254 9.36 -19.42 4.26
CA GLY A 254 9.47 -20.66 3.50
C GLY A 254 9.62 -21.89 4.39
N ASP A 255 10.32 -21.81 5.53
CA ASP A 255 10.40 -22.91 6.48
C ASP A 255 9.03 -23.25 7.12
N LEU A 256 8.12 -22.27 7.17
CA LEU A 256 6.73 -22.43 7.57
C LEU A 256 5.79 -22.83 6.43
N HIS A 257 6.28 -22.87 5.18
CA HIS A 257 5.48 -23.04 3.97
C HIS A 257 4.35 -22.01 3.83
N ALA A 258 4.58 -20.77 4.27
CA ALA A 258 3.60 -19.70 4.29
C ALA A 258 3.49 -18.97 2.94
N GLU A 259 4.53 -19.01 2.13
CA GLU A 259 4.66 -18.22 0.90
C GLU A 259 3.54 -18.48 -0.10
N GLY A 260 3.03 -19.71 -0.19
CA GLY A 260 1.92 -20.04 -1.09
C GLY A 260 0.61 -19.35 -0.73
N ALA A 261 0.24 -19.40 0.56
CA ALA A 261 -0.97 -18.75 1.05
C ALA A 261 -0.87 -17.23 0.99
N MET A 262 0.30 -16.67 1.33
CA MET A 262 0.57 -15.23 1.21
C MET A 262 0.47 -14.76 -0.24
N THR A 263 1.05 -15.49 -1.19
CA THR A 263 0.96 -15.20 -2.63
C THR A 263 -0.49 -15.23 -3.11
N ALA A 264 -1.28 -16.21 -2.66
CA ALA A 264 -2.69 -16.30 -3.03
C ALA A 264 -3.51 -15.09 -2.55
N LEU A 265 -3.21 -14.56 -1.36
CA LEU A 265 -3.83 -13.32 -0.85
C LEU A 265 -3.42 -12.07 -1.65
N LEU A 266 -2.21 -12.05 -2.19
CA LEU A 266 -1.61 -10.89 -2.86
C LEU A 266 -1.78 -10.90 -4.38
N LYS A 267 -2.32 -11.97 -4.98
CA LYS A 267 -2.35 -12.16 -6.45
C LYS A 267 -2.94 -10.97 -7.21
N ASP A 268 -4.06 -10.43 -6.72
CA ASP A 268 -4.74 -9.32 -7.36
C ASP A 268 -4.12 -7.95 -7.01
N ALA A 269 -3.38 -7.85 -5.89
CA ALA A 269 -2.66 -6.65 -5.50
C ALA A 269 -1.41 -6.38 -6.38
N LEU A 270 -0.92 -7.37 -7.14
CA LEU A 270 0.13 -7.18 -8.13
C LEU A 270 -0.34 -6.41 -9.37
N LYS A 271 -1.64 -6.50 -9.69
CA LYS A 271 -2.21 -5.85 -10.86
C LYS A 271 -2.29 -4.33 -10.65
N PRO A 272 -1.82 -3.52 -11.61
CA PRO A 272 -1.95 -2.06 -11.53
C PRO A 272 -3.41 -1.63 -11.49
N ASN A 273 -3.69 -0.57 -10.74
CA ASN A 273 -4.98 0.08 -10.70
C ASN A 273 -5.06 1.18 -11.77
N LEU A 274 -6.20 1.32 -12.41
CA LEU A 274 -6.54 2.40 -13.33
C LEU A 274 -7.72 3.21 -12.75
N VAL A 275 -7.58 4.53 -12.74
CA VAL A 275 -8.63 5.49 -12.35
C VAL A 275 -8.66 6.67 -13.30
#